data_90bbe4a0bcd51566526f68a3403f6425
#
_entry.id   90bbe4a0bcd51566526f68a3403f6425
#
_cell.length_a   1.000
_cell.length_b   1.000
_cell.length_c   1.000
_cell.angle_alpha   90.00
_cell.angle_beta   90.00
_cell.angle_gamma   90.00
#
_symmetry.space_group_name_H-M   'P 1'
#
loop_
_entity.id
_entity.type
_entity.pdbx_description
1 polymer ?
#
loop_
_entity_poly.entity_id
_entity_poly.type
_entity_poly.pdbx_seq_one_letter_code
_entity_poly.pdbx_strand_id
1 'polypeptide(L)'
;MNRYIYEISKDKEEREVKNERILNLFDTYADDLYRFAVSYTGSKQEAEDIVQDLFLKLISKNIILGKSYEKSYLMKMTANLCKDYLKAGRVTQTASYDALEDYLGADVTVTGEDRLVYDSLMELEEAFREPIYLHYYEGYTYREIAGILQISESAVAMRISRGKEALRKRMEV
;
A
#
# COMPACT_ATOMS: atom_id res chain seq x y z
N MET A 1 -4.62 34.10 -33.97
CA MET A 1 -5.79 33.35 -33.46
C MET A 1 -5.61 31.82 -33.51
N ASN A 2 -5.05 31.25 -34.60
CA ASN A 2 -4.86 29.80 -34.77
C ASN A 2 -3.88 29.13 -33.77
N ARG A 3 -2.79 29.79 -33.39
CA ARG A 3 -1.77 29.22 -32.48
C ARG A 3 -2.29 29.04 -31.06
N TYR A 4 -3.12 29.96 -30.58
CA TYR A 4 -3.70 29.90 -29.24
C TYR A 4 -4.74 28.77 -29.10
N ILE A 5 -5.54 28.56 -30.15
CA ILE A 5 -6.52 27.46 -30.22
C ILE A 5 -5.79 26.10 -30.27
N TYR A 6 -4.68 26.01 -30.99
CA TYR A 6 -3.86 24.82 -31.10
C TYR A 6 -3.20 24.46 -29.75
N GLU A 7 -2.66 25.44 -29.01
CA GLU A 7 -2.09 25.22 -27.68
C GLU A 7 -3.16 24.76 -26.65
N ILE A 8 -4.36 25.38 -26.69
CA ILE A 8 -5.47 24.95 -25.79
C ILE A 8 -5.95 23.53 -26.14
N SER A 9 -6.05 23.15 -27.40
CA SER A 9 -6.45 21.81 -27.81
C SER A 9 -5.42 20.75 -27.39
N LYS A 10 -4.14 21.05 -27.54
CA LYS A 10 -3.04 20.20 -27.13
C LYS A 10 -3.01 19.99 -25.62
N ASP A 11 -3.17 21.05 -24.86
CA ASP A 11 -3.27 20.97 -23.38
C ASP A 11 -4.46 20.12 -22.91
N LYS A 12 -5.56 20.17 -23.65
CA LYS A 12 -6.76 19.36 -23.35
C LYS A 12 -6.51 17.87 -23.63
N GLU A 13 -5.94 17.56 -24.81
CA GLU A 13 -5.59 16.18 -25.18
C GLU A 13 -4.56 15.57 -24.19
N GLU A 14 -3.53 16.32 -23.82
CA GLU A 14 -2.54 15.87 -22.83
C GLU A 14 -3.17 15.60 -21.46
N ARG A 15 -4.15 16.40 -21.04
CA ARG A 15 -4.89 16.17 -19.79
C ARG A 15 -5.81 14.94 -19.88
N GLU A 16 -6.48 14.73 -21.00
CA GLU A 16 -7.34 13.57 -21.23
C GLU A 16 -6.53 12.26 -21.19
N VAL A 17 -5.41 12.19 -21.92
CA VAL A 17 -4.48 11.05 -21.92
C VAL A 17 -3.93 10.77 -20.51
N LYS A 18 -3.59 11.84 -19.77
CA LYS A 18 -3.12 11.71 -18.40
C LYS A 18 -4.19 11.15 -17.47
N ASN A 19 -5.42 11.65 -17.56
CA ASN A 19 -6.52 11.19 -16.72
C ASN A 19 -6.85 9.73 -17.01
N GLU A 20 -6.89 9.32 -18.26
CA GLU A 20 -7.08 7.92 -18.66
C GLU A 20 -5.99 7.02 -18.07
N ARG A 21 -4.75 7.47 -18.10
CA ARG A 21 -3.64 6.72 -17.51
C ARG A 21 -3.76 6.56 -15.98
N ILE A 22 -4.19 7.61 -15.28
CA ILE A 22 -4.39 7.56 -13.82
C ILE A 22 -5.58 6.64 -13.49
N LEU A 23 -6.66 6.66 -14.27
CA LEU A 23 -7.77 5.73 -14.12
C LEU A 23 -7.31 4.27 -14.31
N ASN A 24 -6.49 3.99 -15.34
CA ASN A 24 -5.92 2.66 -15.54
C ASN A 24 -5.03 2.21 -14.37
N LEU A 25 -4.24 3.11 -13.78
CA LEU A 25 -3.45 2.80 -12.59
C LEU A 25 -4.34 2.51 -11.38
N PHE A 26 -5.42 3.27 -11.23
CA PHE A 26 -6.41 3.05 -10.17
C PHE A 26 -7.07 1.67 -10.33
N ASP A 27 -7.63 1.38 -11.50
CA ASP A 27 -8.31 0.11 -11.77
C ASP A 27 -7.38 -1.10 -11.60
N THR A 28 -6.08 -0.92 -11.86
CA THR A 28 -5.11 -2.01 -11.80
C THR A 28 -4.56 -2.25 -10.40
N TYR A 29 -4.34 -1.19 -9.62
CA TYR A 29 -3.54 -1.28 -8.39
C TYR A 29 -4.25 -0.84 -7.12
N ALA A 30 -5.44 -0.21 -7.20
CA ALA A 30 -6.11 0.35 -6.02
C ALA A 30 -6.35 -0.70 -4.93
N ASP A 31 -6.76 -1.92 -5.30
CA ASP A 31 -7.04 -3.01 -4.37
C ASP A 31 -5.76 -3.47 -3.63
N ASP A 32 -4.63 -3.61 -4.33
CA ASP A 32 -3.35 -3.98 -3.72
C ASP A 32 -2.88 -2.91 -2.74
N LEU A 33 -2.97 -1.63 -3.16
CA LEU A 33 -2.60 -0.48 -2.33
C LEU A 33 -3.50 -0.35 -1.10
N TYR A 34 -4.79 -0.59 -1.28
CA TYR A 34 -5.78 -0.57 -0.20
C TYR A 34 -5.49 -1.67 0.83
N ARG A 35 -5.31 -2.93 0.40
CA ARG A 35 -4.96 -4.03 1.30
C ARG A 35 -3.66 -3.76 2.07
N PHE A 36 -2.65 -3.20 1.39
CA PHE A 36 -1.43 -2.78 2.05
C PHE A 36 -1.69 -1.69 3.11
N ALA A 37 -2.50 -0.67 2.78
CA ALA A 37 -2.85 0.38 3.72
C ALA A 37 -3.68 -0.15 4.92
N VAL A 38 -4.60 -1.12 4.69
CA VAL A 38 -5.31 -1.82 5.77
C VAL A 38 -4.35 -2.56 6.68
N SER A 39 -3.36 -3.28 6.13
CA SER A 39 -2.34 -3.98 6.92
C SER A 39 -1.52 -3.04 7.81
N TYR A 40 -1.48 -1.77 7.44
CA TYR A 40 -0.76 -0.72 8.17
C TYR A 40 -1.59 -0.06 9.24
N THR A 41 -2.79 0.37 8.86
CA THR A 41 -3.67 1.20 9.69
C THR A 41 -4.62 0.39 10.57
N GLY A 42 -4.95 -0.84 10.17
CA GLY A 42 -6.00 -1.63 10.80
C GLY A 42 -7.41 -1.05 10.62
N SER A 43 -7.58 -0.08 9.72
CA SER A 43 -8.84 0.65 9.52
C SER A 43 -9.15 0.78 8.04
N LYS A 44 -10.35 0.35 7.63
CA LYS A 44 -10.86 0.50 6.26
C LYS A 44 -10.91 1.96 5.82
N GLN A 45 -11.51 2.81 6.62
CA GLN A 45 -11.71 4.22 6.32
C GLN A 45 -10.37 4.92 6.09
N GLU A 46 -9.40 4.70 6.97
CA GLU A 46 -8.09 5.32 6.86
C GLU A 46 -7.31 4.79 5.65
N ALA A 47 -7.47 3.50 5.33
CA ALA A 47 -6.87 2.92 4.13
C ALA A 47 -7.45 3.52 2.86
N GLU A 48 -8.77 3.72 2.79
CA GLU A 48 -9.43 4.41 1.68
C GLU A 48 -8.92 5.84 1.51
N ASP A 49 -8.83 6.60 2.60
CA ASP A 49 -8.31 7.97 2.59
C ASP A 49 -6.86 8.03 2.10
N ILE A 50 -6.01 7.08 2.53
CA ILE A 50 -4.63 6.98 2.08
C ILE A 50 -4.54 6.72 0.57
N VAL A 51 -5.36 5.80 0.04
CA VAL A 51 -5.38 5.49 -1.39
C VAL A 51 -5.92 6.69 -2.19
N GLN A 52 -6.97 7.35 -1.71
CA GLN A 52 -7.48 8.57 -2.35
C GLN A 52 -6.42 9.67 -2.39
N ASP A 53 -5.74 9.93 -1.27
CA ASP A 53 -4.66 10.92 -1.16
C ASP A 53 -3.51 10.62 -2.13
N LEU A 54 -3.18 9.34 -2.31
CA LEU A 54 -2.17 8.92 -3.28
C LEU A 54 -2.56 9.33 -4.70
N PHE A 55 -3.77 8.98 -5.14
CA PHE A 55 -4.22 9.31 -6.49
C PHE A 55 -4.41 10.80 -6.71
N LEU A 56 -4.88 11.54 -5.71
CA LEU A 56 -4.93 13.02 -5.76
C LEU A 56 -3.52 13.62 -5.92
N LYS A 57 -2.51 13.07 -5.25
CA LYS A 57 -1.10 13.49 -5.43
C LYS A 57 -0.56 13.17 -6.82
N LEU A 58 -0.92 12.03 -7.41
CA LEU A 58 -0.55 11.70 -8.79
C LEU A 58 -1.16 12.69 -9.79
N ILE A 59 -2.44 13.02 -9.62
CA ILE A 59 -3.15 14.00 -10.45
C ILE A 59 -2.46 15.37 -10.36
N SER A 60 -2.17 15.83 -9.15
CA SER A 60 -1.64 17.17 -8.92
C SER A 60 -0.19 17.36 -9.35
N LYS A 61 0.66 16.34 -9.15
CA LYS A 61 2.12 16.46 -9.36
C LYS A 61 2.60 16.14 -10.77
N ASN A 62 1.71 15.79 -11.69
CA ASN A 62 2.07 15.45 -13.07
C ASN A 62 3.14 14.37 -13.20
N ILE A 63 3.07 13.33 -12.36
CA ILE A 63 4.07 12.27 -12.29
C ILE A 63 3.87 11.32 -13.48
N ILE A 64 4.93 11.16 -14.29
CA ILE A 64 4.97 10.17 -15.38
C ILE A 64 5.72 8.94 -14.86
N LEU A 65 5.00 7.83 -14.73
CA LEU A 65 5.58 6.56 -14.29
C LEU A 65 5.97 5.70 -15.50
N GLY A 66 7.15 5.09 -15.47
CA GLY A 66 7.53 4.05 -16.42
C GLY A 66 6.83 2.73 -16.06
N LYS A 67 6.24 2.04 -17.06
CA LYS A 67 5.44 0.81 -16.86
C LYS A 67 6.11 -0.23 -15.94
N SER A 68 7.43 -0.39 -16.03
CA SER A 68 8.18 -1.37 -15.24
C SER A 68 8.25 -1.07 -13.73
N TYR A 69 7.93 0.15 -13.32
CA TYR A 69 8.09 0.61 -11.93
C TYR A 69 6.79 1.12 -11.30
N GLU A 70 5.68 1.05 -12.02
CA GLU A 70 4.40 1.61 -11.59
C GLU A 70 4.00 1.05 -10.21
N LYS A 71 3.87 -0.27 -10.09
CA LYS A 71 3.44 -0.93 -8.84
C LYS A 71 4.37 -0.60 -7.67
N SER A 72 5.69 -0.76 -7.86
CA SER A 72 6.67 -0.49 -6.79
C SER A 72 6.68 0.98 -6.37
N TYR A 73 6.49 1.90 -7.32
CA TYR A 73 6.42 3.34 -7.01
C TYR A 73 5.16 3.68 -6.23
N LEU A 74 4.00 3.16 -6.65
CA LEU A 74 2.72 3.36 -5.96
C LEU A 74 2.79 2.76 -4.56
N MET A 75 3.32 1.55 -4.40
CA MET A 75 3.50 0.90 -3.11
C MET A 75 4.41 1.73 -2.17
N LYS A 76 5.51 2.28 -2.70
CA LYS A 76 6.38 3.20 -1.96
C LYS A 76 5.65 4.47 -1.52
N MET A 77 4.83 5.06 -2.39
CA MET A 77 4.03 6.22 -2.04
C MET A 77 3.02 5.89 -0.93
N THR A 78 2.34 4.74 -1.03
CA THR A 78 1.40 4.26 0.00
C THR A 78 2.12 4.06 1.33
N ALA A 79 3.28 3.39 1.35
CA ALA A 79 4.08 3.20 2.56
C ALA A 79 4.45 4.53 3.24
N ASN A 80 4.83 5.55 2.46
CA ASN A 80 5.13 6.87 2.99
C ASN A 80 3.90 7.56 3.59
N LEU A 81 2.74 7.46 2.91
CA LEU A 81 1.49 8.02 3.42
C LEU A 81 1.05 7.34 4.72
N CYS A 82 1.15 6.01 4.79
CA CYS A 82 0.89 5.25 6.01
C CYS A 82 1.79 5.70 7.16
N LYS A 83 3.09 5.89 6.92
CA LYS A 83 4.04 6.40 7.92
C LYS A 83 3.69 7.80 8.42
N ASP A 84 3.27 8.68 7.52
CA ASP A 84 2.86 10.03 7.87
C ASP A 84 1.56 10.01 8.70
N TYR A 85 0.63 9.11 8.36
CA TYR A 85 -0.59 8.87 9.12
C TYR A 85 -0.29 8.43 10.56
N LEU A 86 0.58 7.44 10.74
CA LEU A 86 0.95 6.94 12.07
C LEU A 86 1.66 8.01 12.92
N LYS A 87 2.57 8.79 12.31
CA LYS A 87 3.26 9.90 12.99
C LYS A 87 2.30 11.00 13.46
N ALA A 88 1.20 11.20 12.75
CA ALA A 88 0.16 12.17 13.16
C ALA A 88 -0.66 11.71 14.39
N GLY A 89 -0.36 10.53 14.97
CA GLY A 89 -1.02 10.00 16.15
C GLY A 89 -2.47 9.57 15.93
N ARG A 90 -2.87 9.34 14.69
CA ARG A 90 -4.23 8.93 14.30
C ARG A 90 -4.46 7.43 14.42
N VAL A 91 -3.67 6.75 15.24
CA VAL A 91 -3.76 5.30 15.40
C VAL A 91 -5.01 4.96 16.21
N THR A 92 -6.02 4.42 15.54
CA THR A 92 -7.06 3.63 16.21
C THR A 92 -6.48 2.24 16.49
N GLN A 93 -6.23 1.92 17.77
CA GLN A 93 -5.58 0.68 18.22
C GLN A 93 -6.44 -0.59 18.00
N THR A 94 -7.58 -0.51 17.38
CA THR A 94 -8.48 -1.63 17.15
C THR A 94 -8.55 -1.94 15.66
N ALA A 95 -7.79 -2.96 15.26
CA ALA A 95 -8.06 -3.62 13.99
C ALA A 95 -9.51 -4.12 14.00
N SER A 96 -10.35 -3.58 13.10
CA SER A 96 -11.75 -4.01 13.04
C SER A 96 -11.84 -5.38 12.38
N TYR A 97 -12.85 -6.18 12.80
CA TYR A 97 -13.14 -7.47 12.16
C TYR A 97 -13.37 -7.33 10.66
N ASP A 98 -14.03 -6.24 10.25
CA ASP A 98 -14.31 -5.94 8.86
C ASP A 98 -13.04 -5.70 8.03
N ALA A 99 -11.94 -5.27 8.65
CA ALA A 99 -10.65 -5.07 7.97
C ALA A 99 -9.97 -6.40 7.60
N LEU A 100 -10.27 -7.52 8.30
CA LEU A 100 -9.72 -8.82 7.98
C LEU A 100 -10.23 -9.36 6.63
N GLU A 101 -11.53 -9.22 6.34
CA GLU A 101 -12.11 -9.66 5.07
C GLU A 101 -11.46 -8.92 3.90
N ASP A 102 -11.25 -7.62 4.04
CA ASP A 102 -10.59 -6.81 3.01
C ASP A 102 -9.09 -7.12 2.88
N TYR A 103 -8.44 -7.45 3.99
CA TYR A 103 -7.03 -7.86 3.97
C TYR A 103 -6.82 -9.16 3.20
N LEU A 104 -7.71 -10.14 3.36
CA LEU A 104 -7.64 -11.44 2.70
C LEU A 104 -8.20 -11.41 1.26
N GLY A 105 -9.06 -10.45 0.94
CA GLY A 105 -9.76 -10.34 -0.34
C GLY A 105 -11.16 -10.98 -0.32
N ALA A 106 -12.08 -10.46 -1.15
CA ALA A 106 -13.51 -10.80 -1.14
C ALA A 106 -13.83 -12.27 -1.46
N ASP A 107 -12.92 -13.01 -2.09
CA ASP A 107 -13.13 -14.40 -2.52
C ASP A 107 -12.66 -15.44 -1.49
N VAL A 108 -12.17 -15.01 -0.33
CA VAL A 108 -11.62 -15.91 0.71
C VAL A 108 -12.62 -16.09 1.82
N THR A 109 -12.98 -17.35 2.11
CA THR A 109 -13.77 -17.67 3.31
C THR A 109 -12.87 -17.56 4.54
N VAL A 110 -13.11 -16.56 5.37
CA VAL A 110 -12.33 -16.30 6.58
C VAL A 110 -12.54 -17.42 7.60
N THR A 111 -11.47 -18.06 8.01
CA THR A 111 -11.46 -19.09 9.06
C THR A 111 -11.02 -18.51 10.41
N GLY A 112 -11.19 -19.28 11.49
CA GLY A 112 -10.66 -18.90 12.80
C GLY A 112 -9.12 -18.82 12.82
N GLU A 113 -8.44 -19.61 12.00
CA GLU A 113 -6.98 -19.60 11.84
C GLU A 113 -6.52 -18.32 11.14
N ASP A 114 -7.21 -17.91 10.05
CA ASP A 114 -6.91 -16.66 9.33
C ASP A 114 -7.04 -15.47 10.25
N ARG A 115 -8.04 -15.48 11.13
CA ARG A 115 -8.23 -14.44 12.13
C ARG A 115 -7.07 -14.39 13.12
N LEU A 116 -6.65 -15.55 13.64
CA LEU A 116 -5.53 -15.61 14.59
C LEU A 116 -4.24 -15.06 13.95
N VAL A 117 -3.98 -15.42 12.69
CA VAL A 117 -2.83 -14.91 11.92
C VAL A 117 -2.93 -13.40 11.74
N TYR A 118 -4.10 -12.90 11.33
CA TYR A 118 -4.32 -11.47 11.15
C TYR A 118 -4.14 -10.67 12.44
N ASP A 119 -4.80 -11.08 13.53
CA ASP A 119 -4.70 -10.43 14.83
C ASP A 119 -3.23 -10.41 15.32
N SER A 120 -2.52 -11.54 15.15
CA SER A 120 -1.10 -11.64 15.47
C SER A 120 -0.21 -10.72 14.62
N LEU A 121 -0.55 -10.55 13.33
CA LEU A 121 0.12 -9.60 12.44
C LEU A 121 -0.13 -8.15 12.86
N MET A 122 -1.38 -7.82 13.21
CA MET A 122 -1.75 -6.46 13.62
C MET A 122 -1.11 -6.03 14.95
N GLU A 123 -0.80 -7.01 15.82
CA GLU A 123 -0.06 -6.78 17.07
C GLU A 123 1.46 -6.61 16.87
N LEU A 124 2.01 -6.96 15.69
CA LEU A 124 3.40 -6.67 15.39
C LEU A 124 3.62 -5.17 15.25
N GLU A 125 4.82 -4.73 15.67
CA GLU A 125 5.30 -3.42 15.27
C GLU A 125 5.30 -3.29 13.73
N GLU A 126 4.90 -2.13 13.22
CA GLU A 126 4.83 -1.86 11.77
C GLU A 126 6.14 -2.20 11.05
N ALA A 127 7.28 -1.91 11.69
CA ALA A 127 8.59 -2.18 11.15
C ALA A 127 8.83 -3.66 10.79
N PHE A 128 8.13 -4.59 11.43
CA PHE A 128 8.18 -6.02 11.12
C PHE A 128 7.04 -6.45 10.22
N ARG A 129 5.85 -5.87 10.40
CA ARG A 129 4.64 -6.20 9.65
C ARG A 129 4.75 -5.84 8.17
N GLU A 130 5.23 -4.62 7.85
CA GLU A 130 5.39 -4.15 6.48
C GLU A 130 6.20 -5.10 5.57
N PRO A 131 7.45 -5.45 5.93
CA PRO A 131 8.24 -6.30 5.04
C PRO A 131 7.70 -7.73 4.95
N ILE A 132 7.01 -8.23 5.99
CA ILE A 132 6.30 -9.52 5.94
C ILE A 132 5.18 -9.45 4.91
N TYR A 133 4.33 -8.43 4.95
CA TYR A 133 3.25 -8.25 3.98
C TYR A 133 3.79 -8.18 2.55
N LEU A 134 4.75 -7.30 2.30
CA LEU A 134 5.32 -7.11 0.97
C LEU A 134 5.98 -8.38 0.42
N HIS A 135 6.56 -9.21 1.29
CA HIS A 135 7.21 -10.43 0.83
C HIS A 135 6.23 -11.58 0.60
N TYR A 136 5.32 -11.85 1.56
CA TYR A 136 4.48 -13.04 1.51
C TYR A 136 3.16 -12.84 0.75
N TYR A 137 2.61 -11.63 0.75
CA TYR A 137 1.37 -11.33 0.04
C TYR A 137 1.60 -10.70 -1.33
N GLU A 138 2.52 -9.76 -1.42
CA GLU A 138 2.80 -9.06 -2.67
C GLU A 138 3.90 -9.72 -3.51
N GLY A 139 4.64 -10.69 -2.94
CA GLY A 139 5.66 -11.45 -3.65
C GLY A 139 6.95 -10.69 -3.96
N TYR A 140 7.18 -9.54 -3.32
CA TYR A 140 8.40 -8.75 -3.53
C TYR A 140 9.64 -9.45 -2.99
N THR A 141 10.74 -9.32 -3.72
CA THR A 141 12.08 -9.72 -3.24
C THR A 141 12.59 -8.75 -2.16
N TYR A 142 13.54 -9.20 -1.35
CA TYR A 142 14.15 -8.33 -0.32
C TYR A 142 14.73 -7.03 -0.89
N ARG A 143 15.31 -7.11 -2.08
CA ARG A 143 15.85 -5.95 -2.80
C ARG A 143 14.77 -4.94 -3.17
N GLU A 144 13.64 -5.40 -3.67
CA GLU A 144 12.51 -4.54 -4.01
C GLU A 144 11.88 -3.91 -2.75
N ILE A 145 11.71 -4.71 -1.69
CA ILE A 145 11.24 -4.24 -0.38
C ILE A 145 12.17 -3.17 0.19
N ALA A 146 13.48 -3.36 0.08
CA ALA A 146 14.47 -2.37 0.49
C ALA A 146 14.27 -1.03 -0.23
N GLY A 147 13.98 -1.08 -1.54
CA GLY A 147 13.67 0.11 -2.36
C GLY A 147 12.32 0.77 -1.98
N ILE A 148 11.29 -0.03 -1.70
CA ILE A 148 9.95 0.45 -1.28
C ILE A 148 10.04 1.12 0.09
N LEU A 149 10.62 0.44 1.08
CA LEU A 149 10.67 0.89 2.47
C LEU A 149 11.82 1.86 2.77
N GLN A 150 12.75 2.05 1.81
CA GLN A 150 13.95 2.90 1.93
C GLN A 150 14.88 2.46 3.07
N ILE A 151 15.13 1.16 3.16
CA ILE A 151 16.05 0.52 4.11
C ILE A 151 17.02 -0.41 3.36
N SER A 152 18.04 -0.93 4.04
CA SER A 152 18.95 -1.90 3.42
C SER A 152 18.32 -3.29 3.29
N GLU A 153 18.77 -4.12 2.33
CA GLU A 153 18.32 -5.51 2.18
C GLU A 153 18.59 -6.33 3.45
N SER A 154 19.71 -6.07 4.13
CA SER A 154 20.04 -6.71 5.41
C SER A 154 19.02 -6.34 6.51
N ALA A 155 18.56 -5.09 6.53
CA ALA A 155 17.50 -4.65 7.44
C ALA A 155 16.16 -5.34 7.12
N VAL A 156 15.82 -5.52 5.84
CA VAL A 156 14.63 -6.28 5.42
C VAL A 156 14.71 -7.72 5.92
N ALA A 157 15.82 -8.42 5.65
CA ALA A 157 16.05 -9.80 6.09
C ALA A 157 15.92 -9.95 7.61
N MET A 158 16.54 -9.04 8.36
CA MET A 158 16.45 -9.02 9.82
C MET A 158 15.02 -8.79 10.32
N ARG A 159 14.31 -7.82 9.73
CA ARG A 159 12.93 -7.50 10.12
C ARG A 159 11.98 -8.65 9.84
N ILE A 160 12.08 -9.29 8.67
CA ILE A 160 11.28 -10.48 8.33
C ILE A 160 11.58 -11.63 9.31
N SER A 161 12.86 -11.91 9.59
CA SER A 161 13.24 -12.97 10.52
C SER A 161 12.70 -12.74 11.92
N ARG A 162 12.85 -11.53 12.48
CA ARG A 162 12.35 -11.18 13.81
C ARG A 162 10.82 -11.17 13.87
N GLY A 163 10.17 -10.65 12.83
CA GLY A 163 8.71 -10.64 12.75
C GLY A 163 8.13 -12.06 12.71
N LYS A 164 8.73 -12.97 11.94
CA LYS A 164 8.34 -14.39 11.92
C LYS A 164 8.51 -15.06 13.28
N GLU A 165 9.60 -14.77 13.97
CA GLU A 165 9.82 -15.31 15.34
C GLU A 165 8.77 -14.79 16.33
N ALA A 166 8.44 -13.49 16.25
CA ALA A 166 7.43 -12.89 17.08
C ALA A 166 6.03 -13.46 16.79
N LEU A 167 5.67 -13.67 15.50
CA LEU A 167 4.42 -14.33 15.10
C LEU A 167 4.35 -15.75 15.65
N ARG A 168 5.42 -16.55 15.47
CA ARG A 168 5.44 -17.93 15.97
C ARG A 168 5.18 -18.00 17.47
N LYS A 169 5.82 -17.15 18.26
CA LYS A 169 5.62 -17.10 19.72
C LYS A 169 4.19 -16.77 20.13
N ARG A 170 3.47 -15.96 19.32
CA ARG A 170 2.07 -15.62 19.60
C ARG A 170 1.10 -16.73 19.21
N MET A 171 1.43 -17.48 18.16
CA MET A 171 0.57 -18.56 17.66
C MET A 171 0.76 -19.89 18.43
N GLU A 172 1.86 -20.06 19.17
CA GLU A 172 2.14 -21.22 20.01
C GLU A 172 1.49 -21.16 21.41
N VAL A 173 0.80 -20.04 21.73
CA VAL A 173 0.06 -19.84 23.00
C VAL A 173 -1.41 -20.14 22.84
#